data_28469a20360fde4718c9311b6c319e5d
#
_entry.id   28469a20360fde4718c9311b6c319e5d
#
_cell.length_a   1.000
_cell.length_b   1.000
_cell.length_c   1.000
_cell.angle_alpha   90.00
_cell.angle_beta   90.00
_cell.angle_gamma   90.00
#
_symmetry.space_group_name_H-M   'P 1'
#
loop_
_entity.id
_entity.type
_entity.pdbx_description
1 polymer ?
#
loop_
_entity_poly.entity_id
_entity_poly.type
_entity_poly.pdbx_seq_one_letter_code
_entity_poly.pdbx_strand_id
1 'polypeptide(L)'
;WVLALFTTIVVLFLFLPLVVVVAFSFNSGYSAFLWGGFSTAAYGQAAHDTTLVTALKISLEVAVATGLLSMFVGLVGGLAATGTRWTHRLLFVLFIIILATPEIVGASGDLLWFVTLGVSNGFVRLIIAHSIFGSALTALIVRGRALGLEPSVFEAANDLGARTPTMVRTIAVPLLMPALIAGGLLSFTFSLEDLVTSVFVSTAQTTPLPVYILASLHSQFHTDIFAIAVFIFISTTLLFLAALAAMGGGSRSRMRRGLRVLGATGAAEGG
;
A
#
# COMPACT_ATOMS: atom_id res chain seq x y z
N TRP A 1 6.54 20.76 28.70
CA TRP A 1 7.75 19.97 28.90
C TRP A 1 7.42 18.52 29.22
N VAL A 2 6.52 18.24 30.17
CA VAL A 2 6.13 16.87 30.56
C VAL A 2 5.54 16.08 29.38
N LEU A 3 4.65 16.70 28.61
CA LEU A 3 4.05 16.06 27.43
C LEU A 3 5.10 15.75 26.35
N ALA A 4 6.01 16.69 26.09
CA ALA A 4 7.11 16.50 25.14
C ALA A 4 8.04 15.35 25.57
N LEU A 5 8.41 15.31 26.86
CA LEU A 5 9.22 14.23 27.42
C LEU A 5 8.53 12.88 27.28
N PHE A 6 7.24 12.79 27.63
CA PHE A 6 6.44 11.58 27.51
C PHE A 6 6.36 11.11 26.05
N THR A 7 6.05 12.03 25.11
CA THR A 7 6.01 11.73 23.68
C THR A 7 7.35 11.20 23.18
N THR A 8 8.46 11.83 23.60
CA THR A 8 9.81 11.38 23.21
C THR A 8 10.09 9.96 23.71
N ILE A 9 9.75 9.66 24.98
CA ILE A 9 9.95 8.32 25.55
C ILE A 9 9.13 7.28 24.79
N VAL A 10 7.87 7.58 24.49
CA VAL A 10 7.00 6.66 23.72
C VAL A 10 7.56 6.42 22.31
N VAL A 11 7.99 7.48 21.63
CA VAL A 11 8.60 7.35 20.30
C VAL A 11 9.89 6.51 20.36
N LEU A 12 10.79 6.79 21.28
CA LEU A 12 12.01 6.01 21.45
C LEU A 12 11.70 4.54 21.75
N PHE A 13 10.73 4.25 22.61
CA PHE A 13 10.31 2.89 22.92
C PHE A 13 9.75 2.16 21.70
N LEU A 14 8.93 2.82 20.88
CA LEU A 14 8.35 2.25 19.66
C LEU A 14 9.41 1.95 18.59
N PHE A 15 10.44 2.79 18.48
CA PHE A 15 11.51 2.59 17.49
C PHE A 15 12.66 1.70 17.99
N LEU A 16 12.72 1.39 19.28
CA LEU A 16 13.78 0.57 19.87
C LEU A 16 13.92 -0.82 19.20
N PRO A 17 12.82 -1.59 18.97
CA PRO A 17 12.93 -2.87 18.27
C PRO A 17 13.50 -2.73 16.86
N LEU A 18 13.14 -1.67 16.14
CA LEU A 18 13.66 -1.41 14.79
C LEU A 18 15.16 -1.10 14.83
N VAL A 19 15.61 -0.30 15.80
CA VAL A 19 17.05 -0.03 15.99
C VAL A 19 17.82 -1.32 16.28
N VAL A 20 17.24 -2.23 17.07
CA VAL A 20 17.84 -3.53 17.35
C VAL A 20 17.95 -4.36 16.06
N VAL A 21 16.91 -4.45 15.26
CA VAL A 21 16.93 -5.14 13.96
C VAL A 21 18.01 -4.57 13.04
N VAL A 22 18.08 -3.22 12.93
CA VAL A 22 19.12 -2.56 12.14
C VAL A 22 20.52 -2.84 12.69
N ALA A 23 20.72 -2.80 13.99
CA ALA A 23 22.02 -3.11 14.59
C ALA A 23 22.43 -4.56 14.30
N PHE A 24 21.53 -5.53 14.54
CA PHE A 24 21.80 -6.95 14.32
C PHE A 24 21.92 -7.34 12.85
N SER A 25 21.45 -6.53 11.90
CA SER A 25 21.72 -6.76 10.47
C SER A 25 23.20 -6.63 10.10
N PHE A 26 24.00 -5.97 10.96
CA PHE A 26 25.46 -5.87 10.82
C PHE A 26 26.21 -6.85 11.75
N ASN A 27 25.55 -7.81 12.37
CA ASN A 27 26.18 -8.75 13.26
C ASN A 27 26.96 -9.83 12.49
N SER A 28 28.21 -10.07 12.86
CA SER A 28 29.05 -11.13 12.29
C SER A 28 28.78 -12.54 12.90
N GLY A 29 28.02 -12.59 14.00
CA GLY A 29 27.67 -13.85 14.66
C GLY A 29 26.52 -14.56 13.96
N TYR A 30 26.50 -15.90 14.10
CA TYR A 30 25.37 -16.73 13.62
C TYR A 30 24.13 -16.63 14.52
N SER A 31 24.27 -16.06 15.72
CA SER A 31 23.19 -15.95 16.69
C SER A 31 22.46 -14.62 16.58
N ALA A 32 21.13 -14.68 16.51
CA ALA A 32 20.27 -13.49 16.56
C ALA A 32 20.25 -12.79 17.92
N PHE A 33 20.84 -13.40 18.97
CA PHE A 33 20.78 -12.92 20.35
C PHE A 33 22.14 -12.48 20.91
N LEU A 34 23.25 -12.81 20.22
CA LEU A 34 24.59 -12.51 20.66
C LEU A 34 25.32 -11.69 19.62
N TRP A 35 25.86 -10.53 20.05
CA TRP A 35 26.66 -9.69 19.19
C TRP A 35 28.08 -10.30 19.03
N GLY A 36 28.41 -10.75 17.82
CA GLY A 36 29.71 -11.35 17.48
C GLY A 36 30.73 -10.37 16.87
N GLY A 37 30.31 -9.11 16.62
CA GLY A 37 31.14 -8.10 15.97
C GLY A 37 30.42 -7.46 14.76
N PHE A 38 31.04 -6.46 14.15
CA PHE A 38 30.50 -5.76 12.98
C PHE A 38 30.88 -6.49 11.68
N SER A 39 29.87 -6.76 10.83
CA SER A 39 30.06 -7.37 9.50
C SER A 39 28.94 -6.97 8.55
N THR A 40 29.24 -6.87 7.27
CA THR A 40 28.25 -6.73 6.19
C THR A 40 27.99 -8.04 5.45
N ALA A 41 28.57 -9.16 5.92
CA ALA A 41 28.49 -10.45 5.26
C ALA A 41 27.03 -10.96 5.11
N ALA A 42 26.15 -10.66 6.07
CA ALA A 42 24.74 -11.01 6.03
C ALA A 42 24.02 -10.47 4.79
N TYR A 43 24.36 -9.27 4.33
CA TYR A 43 23.80 -8.69 3.10
C TYR A 43 24.26 -9.43 1.84
N GLY A 44 25.53 -9.86 1.82
CA GLY A 44 26.06 -10.69 0.75
C GLY A 44 25.42 -12.06 0.70
N GLN A 45 25.25 -12.72 1.86
CA GLN A 45 24.59 -14.03 1.97
C GLN A 45 23.12 -13.94 1.54
N ALA A 46 22.38 -12.95 2.02
CA ALA A 46 21.02 -12.68 1.63
C ALA A 46 20.86 -12.50 0.10
N ALA A 47 21.78 -11.78 -0.53
CA ALA A 47 21.75 -11.55 -1.98
C ALA A 47 22.03 -12.81 -2.81
N HIS A 48 22.73 -13.80 -2.24
CA HIS A 48 23.04 -15.07 -2.90
C HIS A 48 22.10 -16.21 -2.54
N ASP A 49 21.22 -16.02 -1.54
CA ASP A 49 20.16 -16.98 -1.24
C ASP A 49 19.07 -16.92 -2.29
N THR A 50 19.08 -17.91 -3.18
CA THR A 50 18.12 -17.99 -4.29
C THR A 50 16.68 -18.14 -3.83
N THR A 51 16.44 -18.82 -2.70
CA THR A 51 15.09 -19.02 -2.14
C THR A 51 14.53 -17.71 -1.62
N LEU A 52 15.34 -16.97 -0.89
CA LEU A 52 15.02 -15.66 -0.39
C LEU A 52 14.73 -14.65 -1.50
N VAL A 53 15.65 -14.54 -2.48
CA VAL A 53 15.50 -13.65 -3.62
C VAL A 53 14.22 -13.98 -4.39
N THR A 54 13.88 -15.27 -4.53
CA THR A 54 12.63 -15.70 -5.16
C THR A 54 11.42 -15.29 -4.33
N ALA A 55 11.44 -15.49 -3.02
CA ALA A 55 10.36 -15.07 -2.12
C ALA A 55 10.14 -13.55 -2.14
N LEU A 56 11.22 -12.77 -2.14
CA LEU A 56 11.17 -11.31 -2.29
C LEU A 56 10.55 -10.90 -3.63
N LYS A 57 10.97 -11.53 -4.73
CA LYS A 57 10.43 -11.27 -6.06
C LYS A 57 8.93 -11.56 -6.13
N ILE A 58 8.49 -12.71 -5.59
CA ILE A 58 7.07 -13.07 -5.51
C ILE A 58 6.29 -12.00 -4.73
N SER A 59 6.78 -11.60 -3.54
CA SER A 59 6.13 -10.55 -2.76
C SER A 59 6.00 -9.24 -3.51
N LEU A 60 7.05 -8.78 -4.20
CA LEU A 60 7.03 -7.54 -4.97
C LEU A 60 6.05 -7.62 -6.15
N GLU A 61 6.06 -8.72 -6.90
CA GLU A 61 5.16 -8.92 -8.04
C GLU A 61 3.69 -8.97 -7.59
N VAL A 62 3.40 -9.71 -6.50
CA VAL A 62 2.06 -9.77 -5.89
C VAL A 62 1.64 -8.38 -5.41
N ALA A 63 2.50 -7.67 -4.68
CA ALA A 63 2.17 -6.36 -4.13
C ALA A 63 1.91 -5.30 -5.22
N VAL A 64 2.70 -5.30 -6.30
CA VAL A 64 2.47 -4.41 -7.45
C VAL A 64 1.13 -4.74 -8.12
N ALA A 65 0.86 -6.02 -8.39
CA ALA A 65 -0.38 -6.46 -9.01
C ALA A 65 -1.60 -6.13 -8.12
N THR A 66 -1.48 -6.38 -6.82
CA THR A 66 -2.49 -6.01 -5.80
C THR A 66 -2.74 -4.51 -5.77
N GLY A 67 -1.68 -3.69 -5.72
CA GLY A 67 -1.81 -2.24 -5.72
C GLY A 67 -2.55 -1.71 -6.96
N LEU A 68 -2.19 -2.18 -8.14
CA LEU A 68 -2.83 -1.79 -9.40
C LEU A 68 -4.29 -2.26 -9.48
N LEU A 69 -4.57 -3.50 -9.09
CA LEU A 69 -5.93 -4.04 -9.07
C LEU A 69 -6.80 -3.28 -8.05
N SER A 70 -6.25 -2.99 -6.87
CA SER A 70 -6.91 -2.21 -5.84
C SER A 70 -7.20 -0.76 -6.28
N MET A 71 -6.31 -0.14 -7.04
CA MET A 71 -6.57 1.18 -7.63
C MET A 71 -7.75 1.13 -8.61
N PHE A 72 -7.80 0.12 -9.47
CA PHE A 72 -8.88 -0.03 -10.45
C PHE A 72 -10.23 -0.32 -9.78
N VAL A 73 -10.30 -1.36 -8.94
CA VAL A 73 -11.53 -1.76 -8.24
C VAL A 73 -11.95 -0.68 -7.24
N GLY A 74 -10.98 -0.09 -6.53
CA GLY A 74 -11.21 0.99 -5.58
C GLY A 74 -11.72 2.28 -6.22
N LEU A 75 -11.27 2.62 -7.44
CA LEU A 75 -11.83 3.74 -8.20
C LEU A 75 -13.30 3.52 -8.51
N VAL A 76 -13.62 2.39 -9.13
CA VAL A 76 -15.00 2.06 -9.53
C VAL A 76 -15.90 1.94 -8.29
N GLY A 77 -15.46 1.18 -7.29
CA GLY A 77 -16.20 0.96 -6.05
C GLY A 77 -16.37 2.23 -5.23
N GLY A 78 -15.32 3.04 -5.10
CA GLY A 78 -15.33 4.31 -4.37
C GLY A 78 -16.28 5.32 -4.99
N LEU A 79 -16.24 5.50 -6.32
CA LEU A 79 -17.19 6.36 -7.04
C LEU A 79 -18.63 5.83 -6.94
N ALA A 80 -18.83 4.51 -7.12
CA ALA A 80 -20.15 3.91 -6.97
C ALA A 80 -20.71 4.09 -5.55
N ALA A 81 -19.86 4.09 -4.53
CA ALA A 81 -20.29 4.29 -3.13
C ALA A 81 -20.63 5.74 -2.76
N THR A 82 -20.48 6.73 -3.65
CA THR A 82 -20.85 8.13 -3.36
C THR A 82 -22.35 8.41 -3.48
N GLY A 83 -23.10 7.58 -4.20
CA GLY A 83 -24.52 7.79 -4.44
C GLY A 83 -25.38 7.68 -3.20
N THR A 84 -26.60 8.22 -3.26
CA THR A 84 -27.56 8.28 -2.14
C THR A 84 -28.53 7.10 -2.10
N ARG A 85 -28.65 6.32 -3.19
CA ARG A 85 -29.53 5.14 -3.26
C ARG A 85 -29.09 4.06 -2.29
N TRP A 86 -30.00 3.20 -1.88
CA TRP A 86 -29.72 2.12 -0.95
C TRP A 86 -28.59 1.16 -1.44
N THR A 87 -28.50 0.93 -2.75
CA THR A 87 -27.43 0.12 -3.36
C THR A 87 -26.04 0.68 -3.14
N HIS A 88 -25.88 2.01 -3.22
CA HIS A 88 -24.60 2.69 -2.96
C HIS A 88 -24.22 2.62 -1.46
N ARG A 89 -25.25 2.73 -0.58
CA ARG A 89 -25.04 2.55 0.88
C ARG A 89 -24.64 1.11 1.21
N LEU A 90 -25.29 0.12 0.57
CA LEU A 90 -24.93 -1.29 0.73
C LEU A 90 -23.47 -1.53 0.31
N LEU A 91 -23.05 -1.01 -0.84
CA LEU A 91 -21.66 -1.15 -1.31
C LEU A 91 -20.67 -0.51 -0.32
N PHE A 92 -20.98 0.68 0.22
CA PHE A 92 -20.18 1.30 1.26
C PHE A 92 -20.07 0.43 2.52
N VAL A 93 -21.20 -0.12 2.98
CA VAL A 93 -21.23 -1.01 4.15
C VAL A 93 -20.43 -2.29 3.88
N LEU A 94 -20.49 -2.86 2.69
CA LEU A 94 -19.67 -4.02 2.31
C LEU A 94 -18.17 -3.73 2.43
N PHE A 95 -17.70 -2.56 1.98
CA PHE A 95 -16.30 -2.17 2.18
C PHE A 95 -15.92 -2.06 3.66
N ILE A 96 -16.81 -1.50 4.48
CA ILE A 96 -16.59 -1.43 5.94
C ILE A 96 -16.53 -2.84 6.55
N ILE A 97 -17.44 -3.75 6.14
CA ILE A 97 -17.44 -5.15 6.62
C ILE A 97 -16.12 -5.85 6.26
N ILE A 98 -15.64 -5.71 5.02
CA ILE A 98 -14.36 -6.29 4.61
C ILE A 98 -13.22 -5.81 5.52
N LEU A 99 -13.12 -4.50 5.78
CA LEU A 99 -12.07 -3.93 6.62
C LEU A 99 -12.25 -4.24 8.12
N ALA A 100 -13.48 -4.49 8.57
CA ALA A 100 -13.77 -4.84 9.96
C ALA A 100 -13.67 -6.35 10.24
N THR A 101 -13.61 -7.18 9.18
CA THR A 101 -13.48 -8.64 9.31
C THR A 101 -12.09 -8.98 9.86
N PRO A 102 -11.98 -9.79 10.93
CA PRO A 102 -10.69 -10.28 11.39
C PRO A 102 -9.94 -10.99 10.25
N GLU A 103 -8.69 -10.64 10.05
CA GLU A 103 -7.87 -11.09 8.92
C GLU A 103 -7.83 -12.62 8.77
N ILE A 104 -7.68 -13.34 9.89
CA ILE A 104 -7.66 -14.81 9.89
C ILE A 104 -8.99 -15.42 9.40
N VAL A 105 -10.12 -14.76 9.66
CA VAL A 105 -11.45 -15.20 9.18
C VAL A 105 -11.57 -14.97 7.68
N GLY A 106 -11.12 -13.82 7.19
CA GLY A 106 -11.04 -13.52 5.77
C GLY A 106 -10.16 -14.53 5.03
N ALA A 107 -8.92 -14.71 5.50
CA ALA A 107 -7.93 -15.61 4.90
C ALA A 107 -8.41 -17.07 4.82
N SER A 108 -9.07 -17.57 5.88
CA SER A 108 -9.66 -18.92 5.87
C SER A 108 -10.83 -19.04 4.89
N GLY A 109 -11.65 -17.99 4.78
CA GLY A 109 -12.73 -17.91 3.79
C GLY A 109 -12.19 -17.90 2.36
N ASP A 110 -11.14 -17.12 2.09
CA ASP A 110 -10.46 -17.05 0.79
C ASP A 110 -9.89 -18.41 0.38
N LEU A 111 -9.22 -19.11 1.32
CA LEU A 111 -8.72 -20.46 1.06
C LEU A 111 -9.83 -21.42 0.66
N LEU A 112 -10.94 -21.47 1.44
CA LEU A 112 -12.09 -22.34 1.14
C LEU A 112 -12.69 -22.01 -0.23
N TRP A 113 -12.81 -20.75 -0.57
CA TRP A 113 -13.31 -20.26 -1.85
C TRP A 113 -12.40 -20.73 -3.00
N PHE A 114 -11.07 -20.53 -2.90
CA PHE A 114 -10.13 -20.98 -3.92
C PHE A 114 -10.10 -22.49 -4.10
N VAL A 115 -10.18 -23.25 -3.02
CA VAL A 115 -10.25 -24.71 -3.09
C VAL A 115 -11.54 -25.17 -3.77
N THR A 116 -12.68 -24.58 -3.41
CA THR A 116 -13.99 -24.91 -4.00
C THR A 116 -14.06 -24.59 -5.50
N LEU A 117 -13.45 -23.48 -5.92
CA LEU A 117 -13.38 -23.08 -7.33
C LEU A 117 -12.29 -23.78 -8.13
N GLY A 118 -11.45 -24.62 -7.48
CA GLY A 118 -10.34 -25.30 -8.13
C GLY A 118 -9.20 -24.37 -8.58
N VAL A 119 -9.08 -23.17 -8.00
CA VAL A 119 -7.99 -22.25 -8.31
C VAL A 119 -6.70 -22.80 -7.71
N SER A 120 -5.81 -23.38 -8.52
CA SER A 120 -4.56 -24.00 -8.07
C SER A 120 -3.36 -23.07 -8.10
N ASN A 121 -3.38 -22.00 -8.90
CA ASN A 121 -2.27 -21.06 -9.05
C ASN A 121 -2.15 -20.16 -7.82
N GLY A 122 -1.09 -20.37 -7.02
CA GLY A 122 -0.85 -19.60 -5.78
C GLY A 122 -0.62 -18.11 -6.00
N PHE A 123 -0.03 -17.71 -7.15
CA PHE A 123 0.16 -16.32 -7.50
C PHE A 123 -1.19 -15.59 -7.69
N VAL A 124 -2.13 -16.24 -8.38
CA VAL A 124 -3.50 -15.72 -8.58
C VAL A 124 -4.24 -15.63 -7.25
N ARG A 125 -4.11 -16.67 -6.39
CA ARG A 125 -4.71 -16.67 -5.05
C ARG A 125 -4.24 -15.48 -4.22
N LEU A 126 -2.91 -15.27 -4.15
CA LEU A 126 -2.31 -14.16 -3.41
C LEU A 126 -2.81 -12.80 -3.92
N ILE A 127 -2.78 -12.56 -5.23
CA ILE A 127 -3.22 -11.28 -5.81
C ILE A 127 -4.69 -11.02 -5.49
N ILE A 128 -5.57 -12.00 -5.68
CA ILE A 128 -7.01 -11.83 -5.44
C ILE A 128 -7.28 -11.59 -3.95
N ALA A 129 -6.75 -12.44 -3.05
CA ALA A 129 -6.98 -12.32 -1.61
C ALA A 129 -6.52 -10.97 -1.06
N HIS A 130 -5.29 -10.54 -1.38
CA HIS A 130 -4.77 -9.24 -0.94
C HIS A 130 -5.56 -8.07 -1.56
N SER A 131 -6.06 -8.24 -2.80
CA SER A 131 -6.84 -7.20 -3.47
C SER A 131 -8.24 -7.01 -2.88
N ILE A 132 -8.80 -7.98 -2.20
CA ILE A 132 -10.10 -7.83 -1.52
C ILE A 132 -10.00 -6.72 -0.48
N PHE A 133 -9.03 -6.84 0.43
CA PHE A 133 -8.78 -5.82 1.46
C PHE A 133 -8.29 -4.50 0.85
N GLY A 134 -7.29 -4.56 -0.04
CA GLY A 134 -6.70 -3.39 -0.69
C GLY A 134 -7.72 -2.57 -1.49
N SER A 135 -8.65 -3.24 -2.19
CA SER A 135 -9.71 -2.57 -2.94
C SER A 135 -10.72 -1.86 -2.03
N ALA A 136 -11.10 -2.49 -0.91
CA ALA A 136 -11.99 -1.87 0.06
C ALA A 136 -11.36 -0.62 0.68
N LEU A 137 -10.08 -0.70 1.06
CA LEU A 137 -9.32 0.42 1.59
C LEU A 137 -9.23 1.57 0.57
N THR A 138 -8.82 1.26 -0.67
CA THR A 138 -8.72 2.24 -1.75
C THR A 138 -10.08 2.86 -2.08
N ALA A 139 -11.16 2.07 -2.09
CA ALA A 139 -12.51 2.57 -2.34
C ALA A 139 -12.96 3.59 -1.29
N LEU A 140 -12.67 3.38 -0.01
CA LEU A 140 -13.00 4.34 1.04
C LEU A 140 -12.21 5.65 0.90
N ILE A 141 -10.92 5.58 0.55
CA ILE A 141 -10.07 6.76 0.31
C ILE A 141 -10.60 7.55 -0.90
N VAL A 142 -10.90 6.86 -1.99
CA VAL A 142 -11.48 7.47 -3.21
C VAL A 142 -12.83 8.09 -2.92
N ARG A 143 -13.72 7.38 -2.21
CA ARG A 143 -15.03 7.91 -1.81
C ARG A 143 -14.90 9.16 -0.96
N GLY A 144 -14.05 9.15 0.06
CA GLY A 144 -13.82 10.32 0.92
C GLY A 144 -13.35 11.53 0.10
N ARG A 145 -12.44 11.32 -0.86
CA ARG A 145 -11.98 12.39 -1.75
C ARG A 145 -13.06 12.85 -2.73
N ALA A 146 -13.83 11.92 -3.30
CA ALA A 146 -14.89 12.21 -4.27
C ALA A 146 -16.02 13.05 -3.67
N LEU A 147 -16.41 12.78 -2.42
CA LEU A 147 -17.40 13.58 -1.69
C LEU A 147 -16.93 15.00 -1.38
N GLY A 148 -15.64 15.28 -1.41
CA GLY A 148 -15.06 16.62 -1.23
C GLY A 148 -14.80 17.36 -2.55
N LEU A 149 -15.24 16.84 -3.70
CA LEU A 149 -15.14 17.56 -4.98
C LEU A 149 -16.32 18.52 -5.15
N GLU A 150 -16.04 19.68 -5.73
CA GLU A 150 -17.04 20.69 -6.02
C GLU A 150 -18.06 20.19 -7.08
N PRO A 151 -19.38 20.12 -6.76
CA PRO A 151 -20.40 19.67 -7.71
C PRO A 151 -20.48 20.53 -8.97
N SER A 152 -20.23 21.84 -8.85
CA SER A 152 -20.29 22.83 -9.95
C SER A 152 -19.38 22.46 -11.14
N VAL A 153 -18.24 21.75 -10.88
CA VAL A 153 -17.35 21.30 -11.97
C VAL A 153 -18.04 20.25 -12.84
N PHE A 154 -18.81 19.35 -12.23
CA PHE A 154 -19.55 18.30 -12.94
C PHE A 154 -20.81 18.85 -13.61
N GLU A 155 -21.48 19.81 -12.98
CA GLU A 155 -22.64 20.52 -13.56
C GLU A 155 -22.23 21.28 -14.82
N ALA A 156 -21.16 22.09 -14.76
CA ALA A 156 -20.63 22.81 -15.91
C ALA A 156 -20.22 21.86 -17.07
N ALA A 157 -19.62 20.71 -16.75
CA ALA A 157 -19.27 19.72 -17.77
C ALA A 157 -20.52 19.10 -18.42
N ASN A 158 -21.58 18.88 -17.65
CA ASN A 158 -22.84 18.36 -18.14
C ASN A 158 -23.54 19.38 -19.05
N ASP A 159 -23.53 20.66 -18.67
CA ASP A 159 -24.10 21.78 -19.48
C ASP A 159 -23.38 21.93 -20.83
N LEU A 160 -22.09 21.63 -20.88
CA LEU A 160 -21.29 21.53 -22.11
C LEU A 160 -21.51 20.23 -22.90
N GLY A 161 -22.45 19.37 -22.48
CA GLY A 161 -22.81 18.14 -23.17
C GLY A 161 -21.82 16.97 -22.98
N ALA A 162 -20.97 17.02 -21.95
CA ALA A 162 -20.04 15.94 -21.67
C ALA A 162 -20.79 14.67 -21.22
N ARG A 163 -20.52 13.54 -21.88
CA ARG A 163 -21.06 12.23 -21.49
C ARG A 163 -20.38 11.71 -20.21
N THR A 164 -21.10 10.94 -19.40
CA THR A 164 -20.59 10.38 -18.14
C THR A 164 -19.19 9.72 -18.25
N PRO A 165 -18.88 8.86 -19.26
CA PRO A 165 -17.53 8.29 -19.40
C PRO A 165 -16.45 9.34 -19.64
N THR A 166 -16.78 10.41 -20.39
CA THR A 166 -15.87 11.54 -20.64
C THR A 166 -15.60 12.29 -19.33
N MET A 167 -16.66 12.65 -18.57
CA MET A 167 -16.52 13.31 -17.25
C MET A 167 -15.65 12.48 -16.30
N VAL A 168 -15.89 11.18 -16.21
CA VAL A 168 -15.09 10.31 -15.35
C VAL A 168 -13.62 10.35 -15.76
N ARG A 169 -13.31 10.15 -17.04
CA ARG A 169 -11.94 10.06 -17.53
C ARG A 169 -11.19 11.39 -17.50
N THR A 170 -11.85 12.50 -17.87
CA THR A 170 -11.20 13.79 -18.05
C THR A 170 -11.25 14.70 -16.82
N ILE A 171 -12.19 14.47 -15.91
CA ILE A 171 -12.41 15.32 -14.73
C ILE A 171 -12.21 14.50 -13.45
N ALA A 172 -13.04 13.45 -13.22
CA ALA A 172 -13.04 12.73 -11.96
C ALA A 172 -11.71 12.02 -11.71
N VAL A 173 -11.21 11.20 -12.67
CA VAL A 173 -9.95 10.44 -12.50
C VAL A 173 -8.75 11.36 -12.23
N PRO A 174 -8.50 12.47 -12.99
CA PRO A 174 -7.40 13.36 -12.67
C PRO A 174 -7.52 14.06 -11.30
N LEU A 175 -8.74 14.39 -10.85
CA LEU A 175 -8.97 14.99 -9.52
C LEU A 175 -8.82 13.97 -8.38
N LEU A 176 -9.11 12.69 -8.65
CA LEU A 176 -8.99 11.57 -7.71
C LEU A 176 -7.62 10.91 -7.74
N MET A 177 -6.74 11.24 -8.71
CA MET A 177 -5.44 10.63 -8.87
C MET A 177 -4.59 10.62 -7.58
N PRO A 178 -4.52 11.70 -6.78
CA PRO A 178 -3.80 11.67 -5.52
C PRO A 178 -4.36 10.65 -4.52
N ALA A 179 -5.68 10.49 -4.46
CA ALA A 179 -6.35 9.51 -3.60
C ALA A 179 -6.14 8.08 -4.10
N LEU A 180 -6.16 7.88 -5.42
CA LEU A 180 -5.86 6.60 -6.06
C LEU A 180 -4.44 6.14 -5.80
N ILE A 181 -3.47 7.04 -5.98
CA ILE A 181 -2.06 6.73 -5.71
C ILE A 181 -1.88 6.39 -4.22
N ALA A 182 -2.47 7.17 -3.31
CA ALA A 182 -2.40 6.89 -1.88
C ALA A 182 -3.01 5.54 -1.53
N GLY A 183 -4.21 5.22 -2.05
CA GLY A 183 -4.87 3.93 -1.83
C GLY A 183 -4.09 2.76 -2.42
N GLY A 184 -3.56 2.90 -3.63
CA GLY A 184 -2.74 1.88 -4.29
C GLY A 184 -1.43 1.60 -3.55
N LEU A 185 -0.76 2.64 -3.05
CA LEU A 185 0.46 2.49 -2.25
C LEU A 185 0.21 1.84 -0.90
N LEU A 186 -0.88 2.20 -0.23
CA LEU A 186 -1.29 1.52 1.01
C LEU A 186 -1.61 0.05 0.74
N SER A 187 -2.33 -0.26 -0.35
CA SER A 187 -2.62 -1.64 -0.75
C SER A 187 -1.35 -2.42 -1.11
N PHE A 188 -0.39 -1.78 -1.78
CA PHE A 188 0.92 -2.34 -2.07
C PHE A 188 1.70 -2.66 -0.79
N THR A 189 1.79 -1.70 0.15
CA THR A 189 2.51 -1.87 1.42
C THR A 189 1.85 -2.97 2.26
N PHE A 190 0.52 -2.95 2.38
CA PHE A 190 -0.24 -3.99 3.07
C PHE A 190 0.06 -5.38 2.49
N SER A 191 0.03 -5.52 1.16
CA SER A 191 0.31 -6.79 0.48
C SER A 191 1.75 -7.30 0.69
N LEU A 192 2.74 -6.40 0.84
CA LEU A 192 4.13 -6.78 1.13
C LEU A 192 4.31 -7.35 2.54
N GLU A 193 3.54 -6.85 3.49
CA GLU A 193 3.66 -7.18 4.91
C GLU A 193 2.66 -8.26 5.37
N ASP A 194 1.68 -8.60 4.52
CA ASP A 194 0.61 -9.54 4.85
C ASP A 194 1.17 -10.96 5.02
N LEU A 195 1.26 -11.37 6.28
CA LEU A 195 1.64 -12.72 6.67
C LEU A 195 0.43 -13.64 6.77
N VAL A 196 -0.66 -13.16 7.38
CA VAL A 196 -1.79 -14.02 7.75
C VAL A 196 -2.47 -14.58 6.51
N THR A 197 -2.92 -13.71 5.61
CA THR A 197 -3.56 -14.16 4.36
C THR A 197 -2.60 -15.00 3.53
N SER A 198 -1.33 -14.56 3.45
CA SER A 198 -0.29 -15.27 2.69
C SER A 198 -0.07 -16.70 3.16
N VAL A 199 -0.07 -16.98 4.48
CA VAL A 199 0.08 -18.34 5.03
C VAL A 199 -1.06 -19.25 4.58
N PHE A 200 -2.30 -18.74 4.50
CA PHE A 200 -3.46 -19.54 4.11
C PHE A 200 -3.53 -19.81 2.60
N VAL A 201 -3.20 -18.82 1.76
CA VAL A 201 -3.50 -18.90 0.32
C VAL A 201 -2.28 -19.21 -0.56
N SER A 202 -1.05 -19.07 -0.04
CA SER A 202 0.16 -19.40 -0.79
C SER A 202 0.29 -20.90 -1.05
N THR A 203 1.19 -21.25 -1.97
CA THR A 203 1.56 -22.65 -2.28
C THR A 203 3.06 -22.81 -2.14
N ALA A 204 3.54 -24.03 -2.12
CA ALA A 204 4.98 -24.32 -2.02
C ALA A 204 5.80 -23.66 -3.16
N GLN A 205 5.20 -23.44 -4.33
CA GLN A 205 5.85 -22.78 -5.48
C GLN A 205 5.74 -21.26 -5.45
N THR A 206 4.87 -20.69 -4.60
CA THR A 206 4.60 -19.25 -4.53
C THR A 206 4.62 -18.79 -3.08
N THR A 207 5.73 -19.06 -2.40
CA THR A 207 5.94 -18.63 -1.01
C THR A 207 6.41 -17.17 -0.98
N PRO A 208 5.59 -16.21 -0.51
CA PRO A 208 6.01 -14.83 -0.38
C PRO A 208 6.93 -14.63 0.82
N LEU A 209 7.63 -13.52 0.84
CA LEU A 209 8.67 -13.24 1.81
C LEU A 209 8.24 -13.30 3.28
N PRO A 210 7.05 -12.77 3.71
CA PRO A 210 6.62 -12.91 5.10
C PRO A 210 6.50 -14.38 5.54
N VAL A 211 6.00 -15.25 4.65
CA VAL A 211 5.87 -16.70 4.91
C VAL A 211 7.24 -17.37 4.96
N TYR A 212 8.15 -16.99 4.06
CA TYR A 212 9.54 -17.46 4.09
C TYR A 212 10.24 -17.09 5.41
N ILE A 213 10.09 -15.83 5.86
CA ILE A 213 10.66 -15.38 7.14
C ILE A 213 10.08 -16.21 8.30
N LEU A 214 8.76 -16.41 8.36
CA LEU A 214 8.14 -17.22 9.40
C LEU A 214 8.68 -18.65 9.42
N ALA A 215 8.82 -19.29 8.26
CA ALA A 215 9.37 -20.63 8.15
C ALA A 215 10.84 -20.70 8.61
N SER A 216 11.63 -19.68 8.27
CA SER A 216 13.03 -19.57 8.66
C SER A 216 13.20 -19.38 10.17
N LEU A 217 12.28 -18.65 10.83
CA LEU A 217 12.29 -18.50 12.30
C LEU A 217 12.10 -19.84 13.04
N HIS A 218 11.41 -20.80 12.43
CA HIS A 218 11.16 -22.11 13.01
C HIS A 218 12.29 -23.13 12.72
N SER A 219 13.11 -22.89 11.69
CA SER A 219 14.15 -23.85 11.28
C SER A 219 15.53 -23.49 11.81
N GLN A 220 16.04 -22.31 11.50
CA GLN A 220 17.33 -21.79 12.01
C GLN A 220 17.33 -20.25 11.89
N PHE A 221 17.61 -19.58 13.01
CA PHE A 221 17.70 -18.13 13.06
C PHE A 221 19.06 -17.67 12.51
N HIS A 222 19.14 -17.34 11.24
CA HIS A 222 20.34 -16.74 10.64
C HIS A 222 20.26 -15.21 10.64
N THR A 223 21.40 -14.54 10.79
CA THR A 223 21.51 -13.07 10.81
C THR A 223 21.15 -12.38 9.50
N ASP A 224 21.11 -13.11 8.38
CA ASP A 224 20.66 -12.65 7.07
C ASP A 224 19.20 -12.16 7.07
N ILE A 225 18.34 -12.74 7.92
CA ILE A 225 16.93 -12.31 8.08
C ILE A 225 16.85 -10.84 8.51
N PHE A 226 17.73 -10.37 9.39
CA PHE A 226 17.77 -8.97 9.79
C PHE A 226 18.21 -8.05 8.64
N ALA A 227 19.17 -8.48 7.82
CA ALA A 227 19.61 -7.73 6.66
C ALA A 227 18.46 -7.53 5.65
N ILE A 228 17.63 -8.57 5.47
CA ILE A 228 16.46 -8.53 4.62
C ILE A 228 15.38 -7.60 5.17
N ALA A 229 15.08 -7.75 6.46
CA ALA A 229 14.09 -6.88 7.12
C ALA A 229 14.47 -5.40 6.97
N VAL A 230 15.76 -5.07 7.13
CA VAL A 230 16.28 -3.71 6.91
C VAL A 230 16.16 -3.28 5.45
N PHE A 231 16.48 -4.17 4.49
CA PHE A 231 16.36 -3.86 3.07
C PHE A 231 14.91 -3.55 2.68
N ILE A 232 13.95 -4.36 3.15
CA ILE A 232 12.51 -4.13 2.91
C ILE A 232 12.08 -2.81 3.54
N PHE A 233 12.43 -2.58 4.80
CA PHE A 233 12.08 -1.37 5.52
C PHE A 233 12.58 -0.11 4.80
N ILE A 234 13.83 -0.12 4.34
CA ILE A 234 14.40 0.99 3.56
C ILE A 234 13.68 1.14 2.22
N SER A 235 13.45 0.03 1.50
CA SER A 235 12.82 0.05 0.19
C SER A 235 11.38 0.57 0.25
N THR A 236 10.58 0.10 1.21
CA THR A 236 9.19 0.56 1.41
C THR A 236 9.15 2.00 1.86
N THR A 237 10.05 2.42 2.76
CA THR A 237 10.16 3.82 3.19
C THR A 237 10.53 4.75 2.03
N LEU A 238 11.51 4.38 1.21
CA LEU A 238 11.92 5.17 0.05
C LEU A 238 10.79 5.25 -0.99
N LEU A 239 10.09 4.15 -1.25
CA LEU A 239 8.94 4.12 -2.17
C LEU A 239 7.83 5.05 -1.67
N PHE A 240 7.52 5.00 -0.37
CA PHE A 240 6.52 5.88 0.25
C PHE A 240 6.90 7.35 0.17
N LEU A 241 8.16 7.68 0.49
CA LEU A 241 8.68 9.04 0.37
C LEU A 241 8.68 9.56 -1.08
N ALA A 242 9.07 8.71 -2.04
CA ALA A 242 9.01 9.05 -3.46
C ALA A 242 7.58 9.32 -3.93
N ALA A 243 6.61 8.54 -3.47
CA ALA A 243 5.21 8.75 -3.76
C ALA A 243 4.67 10.06 -3.16
N LEU A 244 5.00 10.36 -1.91
CA LEU A 244 4.66 11.63 -1.27
C LEU A 244 5.27 12.82 -2.02
N ALA A 245 6.52 12.72 -2.46
CA ALA A 245 7.21 13.75 -3.23
C ALA A 245 6.52 13.97 -4.59
N ALA A 246 6.14 12.91 -5.29
CA ALA A 246 5.41 12.98 -6.56
C ALA A 246 4.04 13.66 -6.40
N MET A 247 3.32 13.37 -5.31
CA MET A 247 2.03 14.01 -4.99
C MET A 247 2.19 15.49 -4.62
N GLY A 248 3.21 15.84 -3.84
CA GLY A 248 3.50 17.22 -3.41
C GLY A 248 3.98 18.12 -4.53
N GLY A 249 4.72 17.59 -5.52
CA GLY A 249 5.22 18.33 -6.68
C GLY A 249 4.10 18.85 -7.59
N GLY A 250 3.02 18.09 -7.75
CA GLY A 250 1.86 18.49 -8.58
C GLY A 250 1.07 19.67 -8.02
N SER A 251 0.98 19.80 -6.71
CA SER A 251 0.26 20.91 -6.04
C SER A 251 1.02 22.23 -6.17
N ARG A 252 2.33 22.24 -5.95
CA ARG A 252 3.18 23.44 -6.03
C ARG A 252 3.27 24.01 -7.45
N SER A 253 3.29 23.17 -8.47
CA SER A 253 3.33 23.62 -9.87
C SER A 253 2.03 24.26 -10.33
N ARG A 254 0.87 23.79 -9.87
CA ARG A 254 -0.44 24.40 -10.15
C ARG A 254 -0.61 25.76 -9.48
N MET A 255 -0.19 25.90 -8.22
CA MET A 255 -0.24 27.17 -7.50
C MET A 255 0.65 28.24 -8.16
N ARG A 256 1.86 27.88 -8.60
CA ARG A 256 2.74 28.78 -9.33
C ARG A 256 2.21 29.20 -10.71
N ARG A 257 1.50 28.29 -11.43
CA ARG A 257 0.83 28.66 -12.69
C ARG A 257 -0.36 29.59 -12.45
N GLY A 258 -1.19 29.35 -11.44
CA GLY A 258 -2.29 30.22 -11.07
C GLY A 258 -1.82 31.64 -10.72
N LEU A 259 -0.78 31.78 -9.93
CA LEU A 259 -0.20 33.06 -9.57
C LEU A 259 0.42 33.81 -10.77
N ARG A 260 1.00 33.11 -11.75
CA ARG A 260 1.49 33.74 -12.99
C ARG A 260 0.36 34.26 -13.88
N VAL A 261 -0.76 33.55 -13.96
CA VAL A 261 -1.93 34.00 -14.74
C VAL A 261 -2.56 35.23 -14.09
N LEU A 262 -2.73 35.24 -12.77
CA LEU A 262 -3.26 36.39 -12.03
C LEU A 262 -2.33 37.62 -12.08
N GLY A 263 -1.00 37.40 -12.06
CA GLY A 263 -0.02 38.49 -12.22
C GLY A 263 0.01 39.07 -13.66
N ALA A 264 -0.31 38.29 -14.69
CA ALA A 264 -0.35 38.75 -16.06
C ALA A 264 -1.62 39.57 -16.38
N THR A 265 -2.75 39.24 -15.74
CA THR A 265 -4.01 40.03 -15.89
C THR A 265 -3.94 41.36 -15.16
N GLY A 266 -3.29 41.44 -13.99
CA GLY A 266 -3.13 42.70 -13.26
C GLY A 266 -2.16 43.69 -13.93
N ALA A 267 -1.25 43.23 -14.79
CA ALA A 267 -0.35 44.08 -15.56
C ALA A 267 -0.97 44.64 -16.85
N ALA A 268 -2.09 44.08 -17.31
CA ALA A 268 -2.79 44.50 -18.51
C ALA A 268 -3.89 45.57 -18.23
N GLU A 269 -4.31 45.73 -16.98
CA GLU A 269 -5.33 46.73 -16.58
C GLU A 269 -4.74 48.03 -16.01
N GLY A 270 -3.41 48.14 -15.91
CA GLY A 270 -2.69 49.32 -15.35
C GLY A 270 -1.85 50.11 -16.35
N GLY A 271 -2.07 49.96 -17.70
CA GLY A 271 -1.34 50.65 -18.74
C GLY A 271 -2.19 51.63 -19.55
#